data_30357c79889580b1b328159452b89cfe
#
_entry.id   30357c79889580b1b328159452b89cfe
#
_cell.length_a   1.000
_cell.length_b   1.000
_cell.length_c   1.000
_cell.angle_alpha   90.00
_cell.angle_beta   90.00
_cell.angle_gamma   90.00
#
_symmetry.space_group_name_H-M   'P 1'
#
loop_
_entity.id
_entity.type
_entity.pdbx_description
1 polymer ?
#
loop_
_entity_poly.entity_id
_entity_poly.type
_entity_poly.pdbx_seq_one_letter_code
_entity_poly.pdbx_strand_id
1 'polypeptide(L)'
;MLLTTVVVSLLFVAFAACGGGEETTPGEQARQTPAQPAKATPTQAAEPTSVSPQFSGSATASVTVGGQRFTFTNGKCDIAPDNTWLAVNIGQAGGGEYFGLLVGANPSASGGARPVTGGGVFTDGEIALTVEQGGSSFLMGGISAAAAADKVTLSADLKSGEFEGVTLQGEPISGSFEC
;
A
#
# COMPACT_ATOMS: atom_id res chain seq x y z
N MET A 1 -40.21 -13.30 -15.52
CA MET A 1 -40.29 -14.33 -14.49
C MET A 1 -39.46 -15.50 -14.98
N LEU A 2 -38.15 -15.51 -14.69
CA LEU A 2 -37.28 -16.65 -14.97
C LEU A 2 -36.19 -16.63 -13.86
N LEU A 3 -36.31 -17.59 -12.94
CA LEU A 3 -35.35 -17.89 -11.91
C LEU A 3 -34.16 -18.63 -12.55
N THR A 4 -32.95 -18.11 -12.43
CA THR A 4 -31.71 -18.83 -12.75
C THR A 4 -30.98 -19.15 -11.45
N THR A 5 -31.06 -20.41 -11.05
CA THR A 5 -30.38 -20.98 -9.88
C THR A 5 -28.93 -21.25 -10.25
N VAL A 6 -27.99 -20.59 -9.57
CA VAL A 6 -26.55 -20.87 -9.69
C VAL A 6 -26.15 -21.83 -8.57
N VAL A 7 -25.72 -23.02 -8.96
CA VAL A 7 -25.18 -24.07 -8.09
C VAL A 7 -23.71 -23.77 -7.83
N VAL A 8 -23.36 -23.52 -6.58
CA VAL A 8 -21.97 -23.37 -6.14
C VAL A 8 -21.44 -24.74 -5.75
N SER A 9 -20.48 -25.26 -6.53
CA SER A 9 -19.76 -26.51 -6.22
C SER A 9 -18.58 -26.21 -5.32
N LEU A 10 -18.64 -26.71 -4.08
CA LEU A 10 -17.51 -26.74 -3.14
C LEU A 10 -16.58 -27.91 -3.51
N LEU A 11 -15.31 -27.61 -3.83
CA LEU A 11 -14.25 -28.60 -4.00
C LEU A 11 -13.50 -28.71 -2.65
N PHE A 12 -13.66 -29.83 -1.96
CA PHE A 12 -12.82 -30.23 -0.81
C PHE A 12 -11.57 -30.94 -1.32
N VAL A 13 -10.40 -30.40 -1.01
CA VAL A 13 -9.12 -31.11 -1.19
C VAL A 13 -8.68 -31.67 0.16
N ALA A 14 -8.69 -32.99 0.30
CA ALA A 14 -8.18 -33.72 1.45
C ALA A 14 -6.67 -33.99 1.27
N PHE A 15 -5.85 -33.55 2.21
CA PHE A 15 -4.46 -33.97 2.30
C PHE A 15 -4.35 -35.20 3.20
N ALA A 16 -3.87 -36.31 2.61
CA ALA A 16 -3.55 -37.54 3.32
C ALA A 16 -2.13 -37.46 3.91
N ALA A 17 -2.04 -37.73 5.21
CA ALA A 17 -0.78 -37.92 5.92
C ALA A 17 -0.30 -39.36 5.70
N CYS A 18 0.93 -39.54 5.24
CA CYS A 18 1.62 -40.84 5.24
C CYS A 18 2.57 -40.89 6.43
N GLY A 19 2.25 -41.72 7.39
CA GLY A 19 3.15 -42.19 8.43
C GLY A 19 3.83 -43.49 7.99
N GLY A 20 5.12 -43.60 8.25
CA GLY A 20 5.88 -44.84 8.10
C GLY A 20 6.81 -44.98 9.27
N GLY A 21 6.48 -45.88 10.20
CA GLY A 21 7.36 -46.27 11.28
C GLY A 21 8.24 -47.47 10.87
N GLU A 22 9.43 -47.51 11.38
CA GLU A 22 10.21 -48.74 11.48
C GLU A 22 10.93 -48.79 12.82
N GLU A 23 10.58 -49.83 13.53
CA GLU A 23 11.03 -50.30 14.83
C GLU A 23 12.30 -51.16 14.65
N THR A 24 13.36 -50.86 15.37
CA THR A 24 14.40 -51.83 15.68
C THR A 24 15.10 -51.51 17.00
N THR A 25 14.96 -52.44 17.94
CA THR A 25 15.58 -52.56 19.27
C THR A 25 16.72 -53.63 19.16
N PRO A 26 17.54 -53.87 20.21
CA PRO A 26 18.41 -52.98 20.98
C PRO A 26 19.89 -53.37 20.90
N GLY A 27 20.77 -52.47 21.21
CA GLY A 27 22.19 -52.71 21.41
C GLY A 27 22.72 -51.85 22.56
N GLU A 28 22.87 -52.46 23.70
CA GLU A 28 23.49 -51.95 24.90
C GLU A 28 25.00 -51.76 24.71
N GLN A 29 25.50 -50.52 24.75
CA GLN A 29 26.92 -50.27 25.01
C GLN A 29 27.17 -48.93 25.69
N ALA A 30 27.68 -49.09 26.93
CA ALA A 30 28.55 -48.19 27.72
C ALA A 30 28.58 -46.69 27.45
N ARG A 31 27.92 -45.99 28.29
CA ARG A 31 28.23 -44.80 29.06
C ARG A 31 29.62 -44.16 28.85
N GLN A 32 29.68 -43.15 28.04
CA GLN A 32 30.62 -42.03 28.19
C GLN A 32 29.82 -40.74 28.10
N THR A 33 29.76 -40.00 29.23
CA THR A 33 29.17 -38.69 29.31
C THR A 33 30.15 -37.68 28.71
N PRO A 34 29.91 -37.08 27.54
CA PRO A 34 30.67 -35.93 27.08
C PRO A 34 30.11 -34.68 27.78
N ALA A 35 30.98 -33.85 28.32
CA ALA A 35 30.68 -32.57 28.86
C ALA A 35 29.87 -31.73 27.83
N GLN A 36 28.71 -31.29 28.24
CA GLN A 36 27.85 -30.45 27.43
C GLN A 36 28.50 -29.08 27.22
N PRO A 37 28.78 -28.65 25.99
CA PRO A 37 29.28 -27.32 25.73
C PRO A 37 28.21 -26.30 26.16
N ALA A 38 28.62 -25.28 26.89
CA ALA A 38 27.77 -24.17 27.30
C ALA A 38 27.09 -23.61 26.03
N LYS A 39 25.77 -23.65 26.04
CA LYS A 39 24.91 -23.10 24.99
C LYS A 39 25.13 -21.61 24.94
N ALA A 40 25.88 -21.12 23.94
CA ALA A 40 26.00 -19.71 23.66
C ALA A 40 24.59 -19.15 23.43
N THR A 41 24.16 -18.23 24.26
CA THR A 41 22.93 -17.46 24.09
C THR A 41 23.08 -16.69 22.78
N PRO A 42 22.21 -16.86 21.78
CA PRO A 42 22.29 -16.06 20.56
C PRO A 42 22.04 -14.60 20.96
N THR A 43 23.06 -13.77 20.79
CA THR A 43 22.89 -12.31 20.83
C THR A 43 21.94 -11.97 19.70
N GLN A 44 20.70 -11.63 20.03
CA GLN A 44 19.69 -11.17 19.09
C GLN A 44 20.24 -9.88 18.45
N ALA A 45 20.65 -9.97 17.20
CA ALA A 45 21.01 -8.79 16.42
C ALA A 45 19.77 -7.90 16.39
N ALA A 46 19.92 -6.64 16.83
CA ALA A 46 18.86 -5.65 16.76
C ALA A 46 18.43 -5.55 15.28
N GLU A 47 17.17 -5.86 14.99
CA GLU A 47 16.60 -5.62 13.66
C GLU A 47 16.77 -4.14 13.33
N PRO A 48 17.24 -3.79 12.12
CA PRO A 48 17.31 -2.40 11.70
C PRO A 48 15.89 -1.85 11.71
N THR A 49 15.61 -0.92 12.62
CA THR A 49 14.35 -0.18 12.63
C THR A 49 14.34 0.67 11.36
N SER A 50 13.62 0.23 10.34
CA SER A 50 13.39 1.03 9.14
C SER A 50 12.49 2.19 9.54
N VAL A 51 13.09 3.35 9.77
CA VAL A 51 12.36 4.59 10.00
C VAL A 51 11.86 5.06 8.63
N SER A 52 10.55 5.01 8.41
CA SER A 52 9.94 5.60 7.21
C SER A 52 10.26 7.11 7.17
N PRO A 53 10.59 7.68 6.01
CA PRO A 53 10.88 9.10 5.91
C PRO A 53 9.64 9.91 6.33
N GLN A 54 9.86 10.93 7.14
CA GLN A 54 8.86 11.93 7.48
C GLN A 54 9.00 13.10 6.50
N PHE A 55 7.94 13.43 5.80
CA PHE A 55 7.90 14.57 4.88
C PHE A 55 7.42 15.82 5.62
N SER A 56 8.13 16.93 5.45
CA SER A 56 7.80 18.21 6.06
C SER A 56 8.01 19.37 5.09
N GLY A 57 7.13 20.37 5.13
CA GLY A 57 7.16 21.55 4.27
C GLY A 57 5.85 22.34 4.38
N SER A 58 5.41 22.97 3.30
CA SER A 58 4.20 23.80 3.23
C SER A 58 2.97 23.06 2.67
N ALA A 59 3.14 21.89 2.09
CA ALA A 59 2.03 21.19 1.46
C ALA A 59 0.93 20.82 2.46
N THR A 60 -0.30 20.97 1.99
CA THR A 60 -1.52 20.63 2.74
C THR A 60 -2.46 19.79 1.89
N ALA A 61 -3.30 18.97 2.53
CA ALA A 61 -4.36 18.24 1.84
C ALA A 61 -5.61 18.15 2.72
N SER A 62 -6.77 18.16 2.07
CA SER A 62 -8.07 17.89 2.68
C SER A 62 -8.71 16.73 1.94
N VAL A 63 -9.08 15.68 2.66
CA VAL A 63 -9.61 14.44 2.11
C VAL A 63 -10.94 14.11 2.79
N THR A 64 -11.91 13.67 2.01
CA THR A 64 -13.14 13.08 2.52
C THR A 64 -13.24 11.64 2.04
N VAL A 65 -13.37 10.68 2.95
CA VAL A 65 -13.55 9.26 2.66
C VAL A 65 -14.82 8.78 3.37
N GLY A 66 -15.74 8.17 2.64
CA GLY A 66 -16.99 7.68 3.23
C GLY A 66 -17.78 8.73 4.03
N GLY A 67 -17.62 10.02 3.70
CA GLY A 67 -18.23 11.14 4.41
C GLY A 67 -17.43 11.68 5.62
N GLN A 68 -16.32 11.03 6.01
CA GLN A 68 -15.41 11.54 7.04
C GLN A 68 -14.34 12.43 6.42
N ARG A 69 -14.11 13.61 7.02
CA ARG A 69 -13.11 14.58 6.55
C ARG A 69 -11.84 14.53 7.39
N PHE A 70 -10.70 14.50 6.70
CA PHE A 70 -9.35 14.53 7.27
C PHE A 70 -8.59 15.72 6.69
N THR A 71 -7.67 16.30 7.46
CA THR A 71 -6.80 17.40 7.01
C THR A 71 -5.37 17.07 7.36
N PHE A 72 -4.49 17.20 6.39
CA PHE A 72 -3.05 16.94 6.50
C PHE A 72 -2.29 18.23 6.26
N THR A 73 -1.24 18.49 7.02
CA THR A 73 -0.44 19.72 6.93
C THR A 73 1.05 19.43 7.06
N ASN A 74 1.89 20.42 6.70
CA ASN A 74 3.33 20.33 6.81
C ASN A 74 3.96 19.27 5.90
N GLY A 75 3.42 19.06 4.74
CA GLY A 75 3.93 18.10 3.76
C GLY A 75 4.86 18.72 2.73
N LYS A 76 5.23 17.91 1.75
CA LYS A 76 6.13 18.26 0.65
C LYS A 76 5.51 17.89 -0.69
N CYS A 77 5.69 18.79 -1.67
CA CYS A 77 5.44 18.51 -3.07
C CYS A 77 6.76 18.38 -3.81
N ASP A 78 6.90 17.34 -4.60
CA ASP A 78 8.04 17.10 -5.46
C ASP A 78 7.55 16.93 -6.89
N ILE A 79 8.21 17.61 -7.83
CA ILE A 79 7.99 17.45 -9.28
C ILE A 79 9.28 16.88 -9.86
N ALA A 80 9.17 15.83 -10.67
CA ALA A 80 10.34 15.28 -11.35
C ALA A 80 11.02 16.35 -12.23
N PRO A 81 12.35 16.36 -12.33
CA PRO A 81 13.08 17.36 -13.14
C PRO A 81 12.68 17.37 -14.63
N ASP A 82 12.20 16.25 -15.14
CA ASP A 82 11.70 16.06 -16.51
C ASP A 82 10.17 16.18 -16.61
N ASN A 83 9.50 16.62 -15.54
CA ASN A 83 8.04 16.71 -15.42
C ASN A 83 7.30 15.39 -15.69
N THR A 84 7.93 14.25 -15.43
CA THR A 84 7.27 12.95 -15.63
C THR A 84 6.23 12.66 -14.57
N TRP A 85 6.41 13.15 -13.34
CA TRP A 85 5.46 12.96 -12.24
C TRP A 85 5.45 14.14 -11.27
N LEU A 86 4.35 14.25 -10.52
CA LEU A 86 4.18 15.06 -9.32
C LEU A 86 3.84 14.15 -8.15
N ALA A 87 4.54 14.33 -7.03
CA ALA A 87 4.25 13.65 -5.79
C ALA A 87 3.94 14.65 -4.67
N VAL A 88 2.89 14.38 -3.90
CA VAL A 88 2.56 15.10 -2.66
C VAL A 88 2.65 14.11 -1.52
N ASN A 89 3.47 14.40 -0.53
CA ASN A 89 3.67 13.55 0.63
C ASN A 89 3.54 14.39 1.91
N ILE A 90 2.64 14.00 2.81
CA ILE A 90 2.37 14.68 4.07
C ILE A 90 2.35 13.65 5.21
N GLY A 91 3.10 13.91 6.26
CA GLY A 91 3.19 12.99 7.40
C GLY A 91 4.20 11.86 7.16
N GLN A 92 3.95 10.72 7.77
CA GLN A 92 4.85 9.55 7.73
C GLN A 92 4.08 8.31 7.32
N ALA A 93 4.46 7.69 6.21
CA ALA A 93 3.88 6.44 5.76
C ALA A 93 4.05 5.34 6.82
N GLY A 94 2.96 4.63 7.14
CA GLY A 94 2.92 3.64 8.23
C GLY A 94 2.89 4.26 9.63
N GLY A 95 2.85 5.58 9.76
CA GLY A 95 2.78 6.31 11.04
C GLY A 95 1.35 6.50 11.56
N GLY A 96 0.35 6.08 10.79
CA GLY A 96 -1.07 6.23 11.13
C GLY A 96 -1.68 7.58 10.79
N GLU A 97 -0.87 8.52 10.28
CA GLU A 97 -1.32 9.79 9.70
C GLU A 97 -0.42 10.10 8.49
N TYR A 98 -0.93 9.84 7.30
CA TYR A 98 -0.19 10.03 6.06
C TYR A 98 -1.13 10.31 4.89
N PHE A 99 -0.72 11.25 4.05
CA PHE A 99 -1.29 11.49 2.73
C PHE A 99 -0.18 11.39 1.69
N GLY A 100 -0.34 10.49 0.72
CA GLY A 100 0.58 10.31 -0.41
C GLY A 100 -0.18 10.29 -1.72
N LEU A 101 0.08 11.25 -2.61
CA LEU A 101 -0.48 11.32 -3.94
C LEU A 101 0.66 11.31 -4.96
N LEU A 102 0.59 10.43 -5.94
CA LEU A 102 1.45 10.41 -7.12
C LEU A 102 0.58 10.59 -8.37
N VAL A 103 0.96 11.51 -9.25
CA VAL A 103 0.28 11.78 -10.52
C VAL A 103 1.30 11.79 -11.65
N GLY A 104 0.94 11.20 -12.79
CA GLY A 104 1.78 11.18 -14.01
C GLY A 104 2.39 9.81 -14.27
N ALA A 105 3.56 9.79 -14.89
CA ALA A 105 4.26 8.55 -15.27
C ALA A 105 4.68 7.75 -14.04
N ASN A 106 3.85 6.81 -13.61
CA ASN A 106 4.24 5.84 -12.61
C ASN A 106 5.10 4.75 -13.27
N PRO A 107 6.40 4.63 -12.93
CA PRO A 107 7.26 3.59 -13.50
C PRO A 107 6.79 2.16 -13.20
N SER A 108 5.89 1.99 -12.24
CA SER A 108 5.26 0.70 -11.91
C SER A 108 3.97 0.44 -12.70
N ALA A 109 3.43 1.42 -13.41
CA ALA A 109 2.22 1.27 -14.21
C ALA A 109 2.58 0.84 -15.63
N SER A 110 2.15 -0.34 -16.03
CA SER A 110 2.35 -0.89 -17.39
C SER A 110 1.51 -0.20 -18.48
N GLY A 111 0.87 0.92 -18.19
CA GLY A 111 -0.17 1.51 -19.02
C GLY A 111 0.06 2.96 -19.48
N GLY A 112 1.28 3.32 -19.93
CA GLY A 112 1.44 4.53 -20.73
C GLY A 112 1.08 5.86 -20.04
N ALA A 113 1.36 5.99 -18.75
CA ALA A 113 1.17 7.22 -18.01
C ALA A 113 1.87 8.41 -18.69
N ARG A 114 1.16 9.53 -18.82
CA ARG A 114 1.68 10.74 -19.47
C ARG A 114 2.36 11.65 -18.45
N PRO A 115 3.37 12.45 -18.91
CA PRO A 115 4.01 13.45 -18.06
C PRO A 115 3.06 14.55 -17.59
N VAL A 116 3.32 15.10 -16.40
CA VAL A 116 2.62 16.26 -15.83
C VAL A 116 3.19 17.56 -16.42
N THR A 117 2.75 17.93 -17.62
CA THR A 117 3.22 19.14 -18.31
C THR A 117 2.12 20.21 -18.30
N GLY A 118 2.09 21.06 -17.25
CA GLY A 118 1.20 22.21 -17.23
C GLY A 118 -0.24 21.93 -16.81
N GLY A 119 -0.45 20.97 -15.93
CA GLY A 119 -1.76 20.65 -15.35
C GLY A 119 -2.66 19.79 -16.23
N GLY A 120 -3.92 19.65 -15.83
CA GLY A 120 -4.94 18.90 -16.56
C GLY A 120 -5.54 17.76 -15.75
N VAL A 121 -6.38 16.95 -16.40
CA VAL A 121 -7.06 15.82 -15.80
C VAL A 121 -6.26 14.54 -16.04
N PHE A 122 -5.97 13.81 -14.97
CA PHE A 122 -5.32 12.51 -14.94
C PHE A 122 -6.32 11.47 -14.46
N THR A 123 -6.25 10.28 -15.01
CA THR A 123 -7.19 9.20 -14.75
C THR A 123 -6.46 7.90 -14.49
N ASP A 124 -7.18 6.81 -14.42
CA ASP A 124 -6.74 5.45 -14.19
C ASP A 124 -5.33 5.12 -14.77
N GLY A 125 -4.51 4.48 -13.96
CA GLY A 125 -3.12 4.14 -14.31
C GLY A 125 -2.11 5.30 -14.17
N GLU A 126 -2.59 6.55 -14.14
CA GLU A 126 -1.77 7.75 -13.97
C GLU A 126 -1.76 8.25 -12.52
N ILE A 127 -2.54 7.63 -11.63
CA ILE A 127 -2.78 8.08 -10.27
C ILE A 127 -2.47 6.97 -9.28
N ALA A 128 -1.86 7.33 -8.16
CA ALA A 128 -1.80 6.53 -6.96
C ALA A 128 -2.00 7.43 -5.74
N LEU A 129 -3.04 7.17 -4.95
CA LEU A 129 -3.33 7.88 -3.72
C LEU A 129 -3.39 6.90 -2.55
N THR A 130 -2.71 7.27 -1.48
CA THR A 130 -2.75 6.57 -0.19
C THR A 130 -3.11 7.57 0.90
N VAL A 131 -4.09 7.26 1.69
CA VAL A 131 -4.49 8.02 2.89
C VAL A 131 -4.46 7.10 4.08
N GLU A 132 -3.68 7.43 5.11
CA GLU A 132 -3.66 6.71 6.38
C GLU A 132 -4.17 7.63 7.48
N GLN A 133 -5.15 7.16 8.23
CA GLN A 133 -5.71 7.91 9.35
C GLN A 133 -6.25 6.97 10.43
N GLY A 134 -5.77 7.14 11.66
CA GLY A 134 -6.25 6.40 12.83
C GLY A 134 -6.14 4.87 12.72
N GLY A 135 -5.14 4.37 12.02
CA GLY A 135 -4.93 2.94 11.79
C GLY A 135 -5.68 2.36 10.60
N SER A 136 -6.45 3.17 9.88
CA SER A 136 -7.09 2.81 8.60
C SER A 136 -6.23 3.29 7.43
N SER A 137 -6.21 2.52 6.34
CA SER A 137 -5.53 2.87 5.10
C SER A 137 -6.51 2.80 3.94
N PHE A 138 -6.61 3.89 3.19
CA PHE A 138 -7.47 4.04 2.02
C PHE A 138 -6.60 4.25 0.79
N LEU A 139 -6.84 3.46 -0.25
CA LEU A 139 -6.10 3.54 -1.51
C LEU A 139 -7.05 3.83 -2.66
N MET A 140 -6.65 4.74 -3.57
CA MET A 140 -7.35 5.06 -4.80
C MET A 140 -6.35 5.03 -5.96
N GLY A 141 -6.79 4.65 -7.12
CA GLY A 141 -5.93 4.51 -8.29
C GLY A 141 -5.39 3.09 -8.49
N GLY A 142 -4.57 2.93 -9.51
CA GLY A 142 -4.04 1.62 -9.91
C GLY A 142 -4.90 0.93 -10.96
N ILE A 143 -4.79 -0.39 -11.07
CA ILE A 143 -5.39 -1.22 -12.15
C ILE A 143 -6.70 -1.91 -11.73
N SER A 144 -7.45 -1.36 -10.77
CA SER A 144 -8.71 -1.96 -10.36
C SER A 144 -9.87 -1.54 -11.27
N ALA A 145 -10.89 -2.38 -11.40
CA ALA A 145 -12.10 -2.04 -12.18
C ALA A 145 -12.88 -0.86 -11.59
N ALA A 146 -12.65 -0.50 -10.32
CA ALA A 146 -13.20 0.68 -9.66
C ALA A 146 -12.49 1.97 -10.07
N ALA A 147 -11.24 1.87 -10.54
CA ALA A 147 -10.39 3.00 -10.89
C ALA A 147 -10.88 3.80 -12.12
N ALA A 148 -11.83 3.27 -12.90
CA ALA A 148 -12.38 3.98 -14.08
C ALA A 148 -13.09 5.31 -13.74
N ALA A 149 -13.45 5.52 -12.46
CA ALA A 149 -14.02 6.78 -11.97
C ALA A 149 -13.00 7.70 -11.30
N ASP A 150 -11.76 7.19 -11.11
CA ASP A 150 -10.72 7.93 -10.41
C ASP A 150 -10.15 9.02 -11.29
N LYS A 151 -10.07 10.23 -10.76
CA LYS A 151 -9.43 11.35 -11.46
C LYS A 151 -8.75 12.31 -10.50
N VAL A 152 -7.68 12.93 -10.99
CA VAL A 152 -7.01 14.08 -10.38
C VAL A 152 -6.98 15.20 -11.41
N THR A 153 -7.39 16.39 -11.02
CA THR A 153 -7.28 17.59 -11.82
C THR A 153 -6.18 18.47 -11.22
N LEU A 154 -5.10 18.69 -11.96
CA LEU A 154 -4.00 19.57 -11.55
C LEU A 154 -4.19 20.98 -12.09
N SER A 155 -3.84 21.98 -11.27
CA SER A 155 -3.69 23.37 -11.71
C SER A 155 -2.57 23.52 -12.74
N ALA A 156 -2.64 24.57 -13.56
CA ALA A 156 -1.66 24.81 -14.63
C ALA A 156 -0.23 25.05 -14.11
N ASP A 157 -0.10 25.57 -12.89
CA ASP A 157 1.19 25.80 -12.21
C ASP A 157 1.67 24.61 -11.37
N LEU A 158 0.91 23.50 -11.36
CA LEU A 158 1.17 22.27 -10.60
C LEU A 158 1.25 22.46 -9.08
N LYS A 159 0.74 23.58 -8.55
CA LYS A 159 0.80 23.87 -7.12
C LYS A 159 -0.43 23.42 -6.33
N SER A 160 -1.47 23.02 -7.03
CA SER A 160 -2.69 22.53 -6.39
C SER A 160 -3.41 21.54 -7.29
N GLY A 161 -4.32 20.81 -6.70
CA GLY A 161 -5.20 19.93 -7.45
C GLY A 161 -6.36 19.44 -6.62
N GLU A 162 -7.32 18.87 -7.32
CA GLU A 162 -8.49 18.19 -6.76
C GLU A 162 -8.49 16.74 -7.21
N PHE A 163 -9.01 15.88 -6.38
CA PHE A 163 -9.16 14.45 -6.70
C PHE A 163 -10.52 13.94 -6.28
N GLU A 164 -11.04 13.00 -7.05
CA GLU A 164 -12.24 12.24 -6.70
C GLU A 164 -12.14 10.83 -7.28
N GLY A 165 -12.79 9.88 -6.62
CA GLY A 165 -12.82 8.50 -7.04
C GLY A 165 -13.43 7.58 -6.02
N VAL A 166 -13.00 6.31 -6.07
CA VAL A 166 -13.45 5.25 -5.18
C VAL A 166 -12.25 4.50 -4.63
N THR A 167 -12.22 4.27 -3.34
CA THR A 167 -11.16 3.47 -2.70
C THR A 167 -11.24 2.01 -3.13
N LEU A 168 -10.17 1.25 -2.91
CA LEU A 168 -10.18 -0.20 -3.15
C LEU A 168 -11.22 -0.94 -2.28
N GLN A 169 -11.68 -0.31 -1.19
CA GLN A 169 -12.75 -0.82 -0.32
C GLN A 169 -14.16 -0.46 -0.81
N GLY A 170 -14.27 0.33 -1.89
CA GLY A 170 -15.54 0.76 -2.48
C GLY A 170 -16.14 2.02 -1.87
N GLU A 171 -15.41 2.75 -1.02
CA GLU A 171 -15.86 3.99 -0.43
C GLU A 171 -15.56 5.19 -1.33
N PRO A 172 -16.47 6.17 -1.47
CA PRO A 172 -16.18 7.38 -2.21
C PRO A 172 -15.08 8.17 -1.50
N ILE A 173 -14.13 8.66 -2.28
CA ILE A 173 -13.03 9.50 -1.82
C ILE A 173 -12.95 10.74 -2.68
N SER A 174 -12.75 11.90 -2.06
CA SER A 174 -12.54 13.16 -2.75
C SER A 174 -11.73 14.13 -1.89
N GLY A 175 -11.13 15.12 -2.52
CA GLY A 175 -10.38 16.12 -1.78
C GLY A 175 -9.58 17.06 -2.67
N SER A 176 -8.71 17.82 -2.01
CA SER A 176 -7.81 18.77 -2.65
C SER A 176 -6.47 18.81 -1.94
N PHE A 177 -5.47 19.31 -2.62
CA PHE A 177 -4.15 19.59 -2.05
C PHE A 177 -3.60 20.93 -2.56
N GLU A 178 -2.70 21.49 -1.77
CA GLU A 178 -1.90 22.67 -2.10
C GLU A 178 -0.42 22.41 -1.73
N CYS A 179 0.48 22.94 -2.55
CA CYS A 179 1.94 22.80 -2.41
C CYS A 179 2.59 24.01 -1.70
#